data_70958e800fd60891398d1f9f545db8cc
#
_entry.id   70958e800fd60891398d1f9f545db8cc
#
_cell.length_a   1.000
_cell.length_b   1.000
_cell.length_c   1.000
_cell.angle_alpha   90.00
_cell.angle_beta   90.00
_cell.angle_gamma   90.00
#
_symmetry.space_group_name_H-M   'P 1'
#
loop_
_entity.id
_entity.type
_entity.pdbx_description
1 polymer ?
#
loop_
_entity_poly.entity_id
_entity_poly.type
_entity_poly.pdbx_seq_one_letter_code
_entity_poly.pdbx_strand_id
1 'polypeptide(L)'
;MKTQAMDQAKTAVGDCLYPFKTLLVEQGYPSAKHFKVERDDGGVRARVSFDGRVRIARVSGYAVNERRTRTLQLSARIHLYDSWFCGLLRHSCNPNVFFDTTYLELWTVQPIAAGAPLTLDYASTEDALFRQFACQCGELNCRGWITGSTELLNAEGQAFMTRWRDRKRP
;
A
#
# COMPACT_ATOMS: atom_id res chain seq x y z
N MET A 1 -12.70 -44.02 -14.61
CA MET A 1 -13.08 -42.86 -13.77
C MET A 1 -11.88 -42.36 -13.00
N LYS A 2 -10.95 -41.65 -13.62
CA LYS A 2 -9.80 -40.95 -12.95
C LYS A 2 -9.24 -39.91 -13.89
N THR A 3 -9.99 -38.84 -14.21
CA THR A 3 -9.47 -37.77 -15.06
C THR A 3 -10.06 -36.39 -14.77
N GLN A 4 -10.71 -36.16 -13.61
CA GLN A 4 -11.28 -34.86 -13.27
C GLN A 4 -10.59 -34.10 -12.13
N ALA A 5 -9.56 -34.68 -11.48
CA ALA A 5 -8.90 -34.05 -10.33
C ALA A 5 -7.63 -33.23 -10.71
N MET A 6 -7.16 -33.28 -11.95
CA MET A 6 -5.91 -32.60 -12.35
C MET A 6 -6.11 -31.24 -13.04
N ASP A 7 -7.32 -30.86 -13.37
CA ASP A 7 -7.57 -29.61 -14.14
C ASP A 7 -7.90 -28.38 -13.25
N GLN A 8 -8.24 -28.60 -11.97
CA GLN A 8 -8.54 -27.49 -11.05
C GLN A 8 -7.30 -26.85 -10.41
N ALA A 9 -6.14 -27.51 -10.42
CA ALA A 9 -4.92 -26.98 -9.82
C ALA A 9 -4.15 -25.98 -10.72
N LYS A 10 -4.47 -25.89 -12.01
CA LYS A 10 -3.79 -25.00 -12.96
C LYS A 10 -4.33 -23.58 -13.00
N THR A 11 -5.54 -23.35 -12.52
CA THR A 11 -6.20 -22.02 -12.56
C THR A 11 -5.84 -21.10 -11.39
N ALA A 12 -5.38 -21.63 -10.27
CA ALA A 12 -5.10 -20.84 -9.07
C ALA A 12 -3.79 -20.02 -9.13
N VAL A 13 -2.79 -20.49 -9.86
CA VAL A 13 -1.46 -19.84 -9.94
C VAL A 13 -1.47 -18.60 -10.82
N GLY A 14 -2.45 -18.44 -11.72
CA GLY A 14 -2.54 -17.33 -12.66
C GLY A 14 -3.20 -16.05 -12.11
N ASP A 15 -3.91 -16.12 -10.99
CA ASP A 15 -4.68 -14.99 -10.44
C ASP A 15 -3.95 -14.22 -9.32
N CYS A 16 -2.89 -14.75 -8.72
CA CYS A 16 -2.10 -14.07 -7.71
C CYS A 16 -1.31 -12.93 -8.32
N LEU A 17 -1.32 -11.77 -7.65
CA LEU A 17 -0.55 -10.59 -8.12
C LEU A 17 0.95 -10.76 -7.90
N TYR A 18 1.35 -11.59 -6.93
CA TYR A 18 2.76 -11.89 -6.71
C TYR A 18 3.29 -12.94 -7.70
N PRO A 19 4.51 -12.79 -8.22
CA PRO A 19 5.10 -13.74 -9.17
C PRO A 19 5.66 -15.01 -8.53
N PHE A 20 5.49 -15.16 -7.21
CA PHE A 20 6.05 -16.27 -6.45
C PHE A 20 5.12 -17.48 -6.52
N LYS A 21 5.59 -18.59 -7.09
CA LYS A 21 4.79 -19.80 -7.31
C LYS A 21 4.21 -20.45 -6.05
N THR A 22 4.79 -20.16 -4.89
CA THR A 22 4.37 -20.69 -3.58
C THR A 22 3.28 -19.87 -2.91
N LEU A 23 2.98 -18.65 -3.42
CA LEU A 23 1.97 -17.78 -2.85
C LEU A 23 0.65 -17.98 -3.60
N LEU A 24 -0.32 -18.53 -2.91
CA LEU A 24 -1.62 -18.87 -3.48
C LEU A 24 -2.72 -17.92 -2.98
N VAL A 25 -3.68 -17.63 -3.84
CA VAL A 25 -4.86 -16.80 -3.50
C VAL A 25 -5.65 -17.41 -2.34
N GLU A 26 -5.76 -18.74 -2.27
CA GLU A 26 -6.43 -19.47 -1.19
C GLU A 26 -5.77 -19.28 0.18
N GLN A 27 -4.50 -18.90 0.20
CA GLN A 27 -3.75 -18.55 1.42
C GLN A 27 -3.96 -17.10 1.84
N GLY A 28 -4.77 -16.32 1.09
CA GLY A 28 -5.07 -14.93 1.37
C GLY A 28 -4.17 -13.92 0.65
N TYR A 29 -3.32 -14.34 -0.29
CA TYR A 29 -2.54 -13.40 -1.11
C TYR A 29 -3.40 -12.71 -2.15
N PRO A 30 -3.02 -11.48 -2.59
CA PRO A 30 -3.88 -10.64 -3.41
C PRO A 30 -4.14 -11.25 -4.79
N SER A 31 -5.40 -11.23 -5.19
CA SER A 31 -5.88 -11.75 -6.47
C SER A 31 -6.16 -10.64 -7.47
N ALA A 32 -5.83 -10.87 -8.74
CA ALA A 32 -6.23 -10.01 -9.85
C ALA A 32 -7.77 -9.90 -10.02
N LYS A 33 -8.54 -10.80 -9.41
CA LYS A 33 -10.01 -10.70 -9.35
C LYS A 33 -10.49 -9.62 -8.38
N HIS A 34 -9.77 -9.43 -7.28
CA HIS A 34 -10.12 -8.47 -6.24
C HIS A 34 -9.45 -7.11 -6.41
N PHE A 35 -8.29 -7.07 -7.06
CA PHE A 35 -7.47 -5.87 -7.17
C PHE A 35 -7.00 -5.63 -8.60
N LYS A 36 -6.95 -4.35 -8.98
CA LYS A 36 -6.35 -3.87 -10.23
C LYS A 36 -5.12 -3.05 -9.89
N VAL A 37 -3.97 -3.48 -10.38
CA VAL A 37 -2.73 -2.69 -10.33
C VAL A 37 -2.72 -1.73 -11.52
N GLU A 38 -2.53 -0.44 -11.25
CA GLU A 38 -2.40 0.61 -12.27
C GLU A 38 -0.92 0.88 -12.53
N ARG A 39 -0.49 0.65 -13.77
CA ARG A 39 0.95 0.64 -14.11
C ARG A 39 1.55 2.04 -14.30
N ASP A 40 0.80 2.97 -14.86
CA ASP A 40 1.36 4.24 -15.32
C ASP A 40 1.61 5.24 -14.19
N ASP A 41 0.69 5.35 -13.24
CA ASP A 41 0.82 6.25 -12.09
C ASP A 41 1.08 5.53 -10.77
N GLY A 42 1.22 4.24 -10.82
CA GLY A 42 1.23 3.39 -9.62
C GLY A 42 -0.12 3.40 -8.92
N GLY A 43 -0.28 2.50 -7.98
CA GLY A 43 -1.49 2.38 -7.20
C GLY A 43 -2.24 1.09 -7.47
N VAL A 44 -3.15 0.82 -6.57
CA VAL A 44 -4.00 -0.36 -6.61
C VAL A 44 -5.44 0.10 -6.37
N ARG A 45 -6.37 -0.44 -7.18
CA ARG A 45 -7.82 -0.23 -6.98
C ARG A 45 -8.50 -1.53 -6.57
N ALA A 46 -9.50 -1.39 -5.73
CA ALA A 46 -10.43 -2.48 -5.43
C ALA A 46 -11.29 -2.79 -6.67
N ARG A 47 -11.43 -4.06 -7.05
CA ARG A 47 -12.39 -4.51 -8.07
C ARG A 47 -13.72 -4.91 -7.46
N VAL A 48 -13.74 -5.20 -6.17
CA VAL A 48 -14.91 -5.56 -5.37
C VAL A 48 -15.00 -4.65 -4.17
N SER A 49 -16.17 -4.55 -3.55
CA SER A 49 -16.33 -3.81 -2.30
C SER A 49 -15.79 -4.63 -1.12
N PHE A 50 -15.23 -3.94 -0.14
CA PHE A 50 -14.77 -4.53 1.12
C PHE A 50 -15.43 -3.82 2.29
N ASP A 51 -15.80 -4.58 3.32
CA ASP A 51 -16.24 -4.03 4.60
C ASP A 51 -15.09 -3.34 5.33
N GLY A 52 -15.40 -2.51 6.31
CA GLY A 52 -14.42 -1.91 7.20
C GLY A 52 -13.89 -2.91 8.23
N ARG A 53 -12.62 -2.78 8.61
CA ARG A 53 -11.94 -3.59 9.64
C ARG A 53 -11.85 -5.08 9.31
N VAL A 54 -11.66 -5.39 8.04
CA VAL A 54 -11.42 -6.75 7.56
C VAL A 54 -10.04 -6.88 6.93
N ARG A 55 -9.45 -8.06 7.06
CA ARG A 55 -8.23 -8.37 6.31
C ARG A 55 -8.59 -8.60 4.84
N ILE A 56 -7.91 -7.91 3.94
CA ILE A 56 -8.16 -8.01 2.51
C ILE A 56 -7.06 -8.71 1.74
N ALA A 57 -5.85 -8.76 2.28
CA ALA A 57 -4.75 -9.50 1.66
C ALA A 57 -3.64 -9.81 2.66
N ARG A 58 -2.90 -10.88 2.41
CA ARG A 58 -1.54 -11.09 2.91
C ARG A 58 -0.56 -10.38 1.99
N VAL A 59 0.53 -9.86 2.56
CA VAL A 59 1.54 -9.12 1.82
C VAL A 59 2.83 -9.93 1.76
N SER A 60 3.56 -9.82 0.67
CA SER A 60 4.85 -10.47 0.47
C SER A 60 5.80 -9.57 -0.34
N GLY A 61 7.04 -9.98 -0.44
CA GLY A 61 8.07 -9.24 -1.17
C GLY A 61 9.45 -9.76 -0.83
N TYR A 62 10.47 -8.96 -1.12
CA TYR A 62 11.84 -9.24 -0.76
C TYR A 62 12.25 -8.43 0.46
N ALA A 63 12.83 -9.08 1.47
CA ALA A 63 13.49 -8.39 2.58
C ALA A 63 14.78 -7.72 2.08
N VAL A 64 14.89 -6.41 2.29
CA VAL A 64 16.05 -5.62 1.91
C VAL A 64 16.49 -4.75 3.09
N ASN A 65 17.77 -4.38 3.14
CA ASN A 65 18.32 -3.53 4.19
C ASN A 65 18.35 -2.05 3.80
N GLU A 66 17.85 -1.70 2.63
CA GLU A 66 17.82 -0.34 2.10
C GLU A 66 16.41 0.18 1.98
N ARG A 67 16.21 1.43 2.41
CA ARG A 67 14.99 2.19 2.11
C ARG A 67 15.08 2.70 0.68
N ARG A 68 14.06 2.40 -0.13
CA ARG A 68 13.93 2.87 -1.52
C ARG A 68 12.44 2.97 -1.90
N THR A 69 12.16 3.37 -3.12
CA THR A 69 10.78 3.34 -3.63
C THR A 69 10.19 1.92 -3.55
N ARG A 70 8.90 1.81 -3.19
CA ARG A 70 8.16 0.55 -3.05
C ARG A 70 8.65 -0.36 -1.91
N THR A 71 9.36 0.20 -0.93
CA THR A 71 9.66 -0.50 0.32
C THR A 71 8.72 -0.05 1.43
N LEU A 72 8.40 -0.99 2.31
CA LEU A 72 7.63 -0.80 3.53
C LEU A 72 8.51 -1.19 4.70
N GLN A 73 8.63 -0.35 5.70
CA GLN A 73 9.51 -0.60 6.82
C GLN A 73 8.94 -1.68 7.73
N LEU A 74 9.71 -2.73 8.00
CA LEU A 74 9.37 -3.80 8.95
C LEU A 74 10.07 -3.61 10.30
N SER A 75 11.28 -3.06 10.27
CA SER A 75 12.07 -2.73 11.45
C SER A 75 13.05 -1.60 11.12
N ALA A 76 13.84 -1.17 12.08
CA ALA A 76 14.82 -0.09 11.88
C ALA A 76 15.81 -0.35 10.72
N ARG A 77 16.03 -1.61 10.34
CA ARG A 77 17.02 -2.00 9.33
C ARG A 77 16.50 -2.92 8.24
N ILE A 78 15.24 -3.33 8.32
CA ILE A 78 14.65 -4.27 7.37
C ILE A 78 13.42 -3.63 6.75
N HIS A 79 13.39 -3.64 5.43
CA HIS A 79 12.28 -3.16 4.62
C HIS A 79 11.79 -4.29 3.72
N LEU A 80 10.49 -4.31 3.46
CA LEU A 80 9.87 -5.20 2.49
C LEU A 80 9.76 -4.49 1.15
N TYR A 81 10.51 -4.94 0.16
CA TYR A 81 10.36 -4.46 -1.21
C TYR A 81 9.23 -5.21 -1.90
N ASP A 82 8.16 -4.49 -2.22
CA ASP A 82 6.98 -5.01 -2.89
C ASP A 82 6.61 -4.13 -4.09
N SER A 83 6.97 -4.58 -5.28
CA SER A 83 6.65 -3.90 -6.54
C SER A 83 5.39 -4.44 -7.23
N TRP A 84 4.63 -5.30 -6.57
CA TRP A 84 3.49 -5.99 -7.15
C TRP A 84 2.14 -5.60 -6.55
N PHE A 85 2.11 -5.18 -5.26
CA PHE A 85 0.86 -4.89 -4.57
C PHE A 85 1.00 -3.80 -3.51
N CYS A 86 1.41 -4.11 -2.28
CA CYS A 86 1.34 -3.19 -1.14
C CYS A 86 2.31 -1.99 -1.29
N GLY A 87 3.50 -2.21 -1.84
CA GLY A 87 4.46 -1.13 -2.12
C GLY A 87 4.04 -0.19 -3.27
N LEU A 88 2.93 -0.48 -3.94
CA LEU A 88 2.33 0.36 -4.97
C LEU A 88 1.20 1.26 -4.44
N LEU A 89 0.78 1.09 -3.19
CA LEU A 89 -0.30 1.87 -2.61
C LEU A 89 0.07 3.35 -2.56
N ARG A 90 -0.90 4.21 -2.90
CA ARG A 90 -0.72 5.66 -2.81
C ARG A 90 -0.88 6.15 -1.39
N HIS A 91 -0.21 7.24 -1.09
CA HIS A 91 -0.40 7.91 0.17
C HIS A 91 -1.75 8.64 0.24
N SER A 92 -2.38 8.60 1.42
CA SER A 92 -3.44 9.53 1.83
C SER A 92 -3.29 9.88 3.30
N CYS A 93 -3.62 11.13 3.64
CA CYS A 93 -3.72 11.58 5.03
C CYS A 93 -4.99 11.06 5.73
N ASN A 94 -5.94 10.53 4.96
CA ASN A 94 -7.13 9.81 5.42
C ASN A 94 -7.19 8.44 4.72
N PRO A 95 -6.33 7.49 5.11
CA PRO A 95 -6.18 6.22 4.41
C PRO A 95 -7.41 5.32 4.59
N ASN A 96 -7.65 4.43 3.63
CA ASN A 96 -8.68 3.41 3.74
C ASN A 96 -8.13 2.02 4.06
N VAL A 97 -6.81 1.84 4.04
CA VAL A 97 -6.16 0.61 4.50
C VAL A 97 -5.05 0.88 5.50
N PHE A 98 -4.73 -0.15 6.29
CA PHE A 98 -3.64 -0.22 7.24
C PHE A 98 -2.80 -1.46 6.95
N PHE A 99 -1.49 -1.32 6.97
CA PHE A 99 -0.55 -2.43 6.82
C PHE A 99 -0.01 -2.87 8.18
N ASP A 100 -0.37 -4.09 8.58
CA ASP A 100 0.19 -4.74 9.77
C ASP A 100 1.55 -5.34 9.41
N THR A 101 2.61 -4.70 9.87
CA THR A 101 3.99 -5.10 9.62
C THR A 101 4.40 -6.36 10.39
N THR A 102 3.68 -6.72 11.47
CA THR A 102 3.96 -7.89 12.28
C THR A 102 3.53 -9.18 11.57
N TYR A 103 2.33 -9.15 11.00
CA TYR A 103 1.74 -10.32 10.35
C TYR A 103 1.82 -10.26 8.82
N LEU A 104 2.33 -9.14 8.26
CA LEU A 104 2.36 -8.86 6.83
C LEU A 104 0.96 -8.96 6.22
N GLU A 105 0.02 -8.24 6.79
CA GLU A 105 -1.38 -8.25 6.39
C GLU A 105 -1.89 -6.85 6.09
N LEU A 106 -2.70 -6.72 5.04
CA LEU A 106 -3.38 -5.49 4.69
C LEU A 106 -4.84 -5.56 5.16
N TRP A 107 -5.23 -4.57 5.95
CA TRP A 107 -6.56 -4.44 6.56
C TRP A 107 -7.25 -3.17 6.09
N THR A 108 -8.56 -3.23 5.92
CA THR A 108 -9.37 -2.02 5.74
C THR A 108 -9.57 -1.30 7.07
N VAL A 109 -9.50 0.03 7.07
CA VAL A 109 -9.87 0.86 8.23
C VAL A 109 -11.29 1.40 8.11
N GLN A 110 -11.81 1.45 6.90
CA GLN A 110 -13.18 1.86 6.56
C GLN A 110 -13.68 1.05 5.37
N PRO A 111 -14.99 1.01 5.09
CA PRO A 111 -15.51 0.33 3.90
C PRO A 111 -14.89 0.91 2.62
N ILE A 112 -14.61 0.04 1.66
CA ILE A 112 -14.02 0.40 0.36
C ILE A 112 -14.98 -0.04 -0.73
N ALA A 113 -15.45 0.89 -1.55
CA ALA A 113 -16.29 0.58 -2.70
C ALA A 113 -15.47 -0.02 -3.86
N ALA A 114 -16.11 -0.86 -4.66
CA ALA A 114 -15.52 -1.32 -5.91
C ALA A 114 -15.13 -0.12 -6.80
N GLY A 115 -13.95 -0.17 -7.41
CA GLY A 115 -13.36 0.92 -8.20
C GLY A 115 -12.56 1.94 -7.40
N ALA A 116 -12.70 1.98 -6.07
CA ALA A 116 -11.95 2.93 -5.24
C ALA A 116 -10.45 2.60 -5.16
N PRO A 117 -9.56 3.60 -5.11
CA PRO A 117 -8.14 3.38 -4.87
C PRO A 117 -7.92 2.92 -3.43
N LEU A 118 -6.95 2.02 -3.24
CA LEU A 118 -6.42 1.71 -1.92
C LEU A 118 -5.38 2.75 -1.54
N THR A 119 -5.49 3.30 -0.33
CA THR A 119 -4.60 4.36 0.16
C THR A 119 -4.07 4.05 1.54
N LEU A 120 -2.78 4.31 1.74
CA LEU A 120 -2.02 4.06 2.96
C LEU A 120 -1.44 5.38 3.49
N ASP A 121 -1.44 5.60 4.79
CA ASP A 121 -0.62 6.66 5.37
C ASP A 121 0.82 6.17 5.52
N TYR A 122 1.74 6.74 4.76
CA TYR A 122 3.14 6.30 4.77
C TYR A 122 3.81 6.48 6.14
N ALA A 123 3.42 7.48 6.91
CA ALA A 123 3.93 7.66 8.29
C ALA A 123 3.44 6.57 9.26
N SER A 124 2.46 5.73 8.87
CA SER A 124 2.02 4.61 9.70
C SER A 124 2.98 3.42 9.70
N THR A 125 3.85 3.32 8.69
CA THR A 125 4.87 2.26 8.57
C THR A 125 6.29 2.81 8.60
N GLU A 126 6.52 3.99 8.04
CA GLU A 126 7.86 4.56 7.84
C GLU A 126 8.24 5.54 8.95
N ASP A 127 9.38 5.34 9.61
CA ASP A 127 9.98 6.31 10.52
C ASP A 127 10.59 7.50 9.76
N ALA A 128 11.19 7.25 8.60
CA ALA A 128 11.62 8.25 7.63
C ALA A 128 11.30 7.77 6.22
N LEU A 129 10.95 8.67 5.32
CA LEU A 129 10.66 8.32 3.93
C LEU A 129 11.93 8.21 3.09
N PHE A 130 11.89 7.41 2.03
CA PHE A 130 12.93 7.44 1.00
C PHE A 130 13.05 8.85 0.39
N ARG A 131 11.91 9.53 0.19
CA ARG A 131 11.82 10.92 -0.24
C ARG A 131 10.57 11.56 0.34
N GLN A 132 10.73 12.69 1.02
CA GLN A 132 9.62 13.55 1.42
C GLN A 132 8.97 14.20 0.19
N PHE A 133 7.68 14.52 0.26
CA PHE A 133 6.95 15.07 -0.88
C PHE A 133 5.74 15.93 -0.48
N ALA A 134 5.32 16.81 -1.40
CA ALA A 134 4.08 17.54 -1.27
C ALA A 134 2.88 16.62 -1.47
N CYS A 135 1.96 16.61 -0.51
CA CYS A 135 0.78 15.76 -0.55
C CYS A 135 -0.27 16.31 -1.52
N GLN A 136 -0.86 15.42 -2.30
CA GLN A 136 -1.94 15.73 -3.25
C GLN A 136 -3.17 14.83 -2.98
N CYS A 137 -3.37 14.35 -1.74
CA CYS A 137 -4.47 13.43 -1.43
C CYS A 137 -5.86 14.07 -1.52
N GLY A 138 -5.96 15.40 -1.43
CA GLY A 138 -7.23 16.13 -1.52
C GLY A 138 -8.11 16.04 -0.27
N GLU A 139 -7.63 15.40 0.80
CA GLU A 139 -8.39 15.21 2.03
C GLU A 139 -8.48 16.48 2.86
N LEU A 140 -9.58 16.63 3.64
CA LEU A 140 -9.76 17.80 4.52
C LEU A 140 -8.67 17.91 5.60
N ASN A 141 -8.18 16.78 6.07
CA ASN A 141 -7.09 16.66 7.05
C ASN A 141 -5.71 16.55 6.41
N CYS A 142 -5.55 16.93 5.14
CA CYS A 142 -4.29 16.87 4.43
C CYS A 142 -3.19 17.63 5.18
N ARG A 143 -2.05 16.97 5.41
CA ARG A 143 -0.89 17.55 6.11
C ARG A 143 -0.05 18.49 5.24
N GLY A 144 -0.29 18.50 3.92
CA GLY A 144 0.40 19.33 2.94
C GLY A 144 1.76 18.78 2.52
N TRP A 145 2.62 18.44 3.46
CA TRP A 145 3.94 17.82 3.22
C TRP A 145 4.06 16.54 4.03
N ILE A 146 4.56 15.49 3.42
CA ILE A 146 4.63 14.16 4.02
C ILE A 146 6.07 13.81 4.38
N THR A 147 6.23 13.39 5.64
CA THR A 147 7.45 12.86 6.25
C THR A 147 7.14 11.49 6.84
N GLY A 148 8.17 10.76 7.23
CA GLY A 148 8.02 9.63 8.15
C GLY A 148 7.60 10.09 9.54
N SER A 149 7.27 9.13 10.41
CA SER A 149 6.71 9.41 11.76
C SER A 149 7.66 10.14 12.70
N THR A 150 8.97 9.97 12.52
CA THR A 150 10.02 10.60 13.35
C THR A 150 10.90 11.58 12.57
N GLU A 151 10.58 11.80 11.31
CA GLU A 151 11.40 12.57 10.39
C GLU A 151 11.05 14.07 10.45
N LEU A 152 12.06 14.92 10.54
CA LEU A 152 11.88 16.37 10.44
C LEU A 152 11.71 16.80 8.99
N LEU A 153 11.04 17.94 8.78
CA LEU A 153 10.95 18.59 7.46
C LEU A 153 12.35 18.88 6.91
N ASN A 154 12.61 18.44 5.70
CA ASN A 154 13.79 18.90 4.97
C ASN A 154 13.61 20.37 4.49
N ALA A 155 14.63 20.95 3.89
CA ALA A 155 14.59 22.35 3.43
C ALA A 155 13.46 22.63 2.44
N GLU A 156 13.18 21.68 1.53
CA GLU A 156 12.09 21.77 0.55
C GLU A 156 10.72 21.75 1.26
N GLY A 157 10.54 20.87 2.25
CA GLY A 157 9.34 20.78 3.06
C GLY A 157 9.10 22.03 3.91
N GLN A 158 10.15 22.59 4.50
CA GLN A 158 10.07 23.84 5.25
C GLN A 158 9.58 25.00 4.36
N ALA A 159 10.19 25.16 3.19
CA ALA A 159 9.80 26.18 2.22
C ALA A 159 8.38 25.97 1.69
N PHE A 160 7.98 24.73 1.45
CA PHE A 160 6.61 24.39 1.04
C PHE A 160 5.60 24.74 2.12
N MET A 161 5.83 24.32 3.37
CA MET A 161 4.89 24.52 4.47
C MET A 161 4.73 26.00 4.86
N THR A 162 5.76 26.83 4.68
CA THR A 162 5.63 28.27 4.85
C THR A 162 4.60 28.84 3.86
N ARG A 163 4.74 28.53 2.57
CA ARG A 163 3.79 28.97 1.52
C ARG A 163 2.39 28.34 1.68
N TRP A 164 2.32 27.12 2.14
CA TRP A 164 1.06 26.41 2.39
C TRP A 164 0.23 27.05 3.49
N ARG A 165 0.86 27.43 4.61
CA ARG A 165 0.19 28.12 5.73
C ARG A 165 -0.34 29.49 5.33
N ASP A 166 0.40 30.22 4.51
CA ASP A 166 -0.03 31.54 4.03
C ASP A 166 -1.26 31.47 3.11
N ARG A 167 -1.42 30.38 2.35
CA ARG A 167 -2.62 30.16 1.51
C ARG A 167 -3.86 29.76 2.30
N LYS A 168 -3.71 29.18 3.48
CA LYS A 168 -4.82 28.73 4.34
C LYS A 168 -5.26 29.78 5.36
N ARG A 169 -4.62 30.92 5.41
CA ARG A 169 -5.09 32.04 6.22
C ARG A 169 -6.22 32.75 5.48
N PRO A 170 -7.39 32.99 6.15
CA PRO A 170 -8.47 33.75 5.58
C PRO A 170 -8.07 35.22 5.34
#